data_2e5abd9db007cbba6a640fa8b2fb1700
#
_entry.id   2e5abd9db007cbba6a640fa8b2fb1700
#
_cell.length_a   1.000
_cell.length_b   1.000
_cell.length_c   1.000
_cell.angle_alpha   90.00
_cell.angle_beta   90.00
_cell.angle_gamma   90.00
#
_symmetry.space_group_name_H-M   'P 1'
#
loop_
_entity.id
_entity.type
_entity.pdbx_description
1 polymer ?
#
loop_
_entity_poly.entity_id
_entity_poly.type
_entity_poly.pdbx_seq_one_letter_code
_entity_poly.pdbx_strand_id
1 'polypeptide(L)'
;QIHGMKNTETIREICSHFEIDFLVLQDILNADHPTKIEEHDKYIVLILKIFYPNEHKEENELDELLQQQVCLIIGNNYVLTFLEKETDFFDDVSSALRNDVLKIRSRQTDYLLSVLLNSVMGNYISTISSIDDALEDLEEELLTITSGDDIGIQIQALRRQYMLMKKAILPLKEPVSYTHLRAH
;
A
#
# COMPACT_ATOMS: atom_id res chain seq x y z
N GLN A 1 13.61 -2.55 7.66
CA GLN A 1 12.21 -2.95 7.57
C GLN A 1 11.68 -3.31 8.94
N ILE A 2 10.53 -2.76 9.30
CA ILE A 2 9.92 -2.90 10.62
C ILE A 2 8.53 -3.50 10.40
N HIS A 3 8.28 -4.67 11.01
CA HIS A 3 7.01 -5.38 10.91
C HIS A 3 6.25 -5.30 12.23
N GLY A 4 4.96 -5.02 12.14
CA GLY A 4 4.04 -4.97 13.28
C GLY A 4 4.17 -3.67 14.08
N MET A 5 3.09 -2.94 14.19
CA MET A 5 3.07 -1.66 14.92
C MET A 5 2.69 -1.82 16.40
N LYS A 6 2.72 -3.06 16.92
CA LYS A 6 2.35 -3.34 18.32
C LYS A 6 3.38 -2.83 19.33
N ASN A 7 4.67 -2.80 18.96
CA ASN A 7 5.72 -2.30 19.82
C ASN A 7 5.98 -0.81 19.57
N THR A 8 5.11 0.02 20.12
CA THR A 8 5.17 1.48 19.98
C THR A 8 6.44 2.09 20.54
N GLU A 9 7.07 1.45 21.54
CA GLU A 9 8.31 1.95 22.15
C GLU A 9 9.49 1.81 21.20
N THR A 10 9.66 0.65 20.58
CA THR A 10 10.70 0.46 19.56
C THR A 10 10.52 1.39 18.36
N ILE A 11 9.27 1.60 17.89
CA ILE A 11 9.00 2.54 16.79
C ILE A 11 9.39 3.97 17.22
N ARG A 12 9.07 4.36 18.45
CA ARG A 12 9.45 5.68 19.01
C ARG A 12 10.97 5.85 19.07
N GLU A 13 11.71 4.84 19.53
CA GLU A 13 13.17 4.86 19.58
C GLU A 13 13.77 5.02 18.19
N ILE A 14 13.28 4.27 17.20
CA ILE A 14 13.71 4.39 15.81
C ILE A 14 13.43 5.79 15.26
N CYS A 15 12.20 6.30 15.42
CA CYS A 15 11.85 7.64 14.98
C CYS A 15 12.72 8.72 15.65
N SER A 16 13.01 8.57 16.94
CA SER A 16 13.92 9.47 17.67
C SER A 16 15.34 9.40 17.12
N HIS A 17 15.85 8.21 16.81
CA HIS A 17 17.19 8.03 16.24
C HIS A 17 17.37 8.71 14.88
N PHE A 18 16.33 8.67 14.04
CA PHE A 18 16.33 9.29 12.72
C PHE A 18 15.77 10.73 12.71
N GLU A 19 15.54 11.33 13.88
CA GLU A 19 14.98 12.67 14.03
C GLU A 19 13.62 12.86 13.29
N ILE A 20 12.80 11.83 13.32
CA ILE A 20 11.45 11.86 12.74
C ILE A 20 10.50 12.60 13.70
N ASP A 21 9.70 13.50 13.15
CA ASP A 21 8.75 14.31 13.90
C ASP A 21 7.73 13.45 14.66
N PHE A 22 7.32 13.92 15.82
CA PHE A 22 6.33 13.24 16.66
C PHE A 22 4.98 13.10 15.97
N LEU A 23 4.57 14.06 15.14
CA LEU A 23 3.33 13.96 14.38
C LEU A 23 3.39 12.83 13.35
N VAL A 24 4.52 12.68 12.68
CA VAL A 24 4.76 11.56 11.75
C VAL A 24 4.71 10.21 12.49
N LEU A 25 5.27 10.13 13.70
CA LEU A 25 5.16 8.94 14.54
C LEU A 25 3.69 8.60 14.84
N GLN A 26 2.86 9.58 15.17
CA GLN A 26 1.43 9.37 15.39
C GLN A 26 0.73 8.83 14.13
N ASP A 27 1.07 9.37 12.97
CA ASP A 27 0.51 8.93 11.69
C ASP A 27 0.93 7.49 11.33
N ILE A 28 2.19 7.12 11.61
CA ILE A 28 2.67 5.74 11.44
C ILE A 28 1.84 4.77 12.29
N LEU A 29 1.58 5.14 13.55
CA LEU A 29 0.87 4.29 14.51
C LEU A 29 -0.65 4.24 14.28
N ASN A 30 -1.19 5.13 13.45
CA ASN A 30 -2.62 5.17 13.12
C ASN A 30 -2.88 4.37 11.83
N ALA A 31 -3.28 3.11 11.97
CA ALA A 31 -3.58 2.22 10.83
C ALA A 31 -4.70 2.75 9.92
N ASP A 32 -5.58 3.61 10.42
CA ASP A 32 -6.67 4.21 9.64
C ASP A 32 -6.28 5.55 9.00
N HIS A 33 -5.01 5.96 9.14
CA HIS A 33 -4.55 7.21 8.54
C HIS A 33 -4.77 7.21 7.02
N PRO A 34 -5.32 8.29 6.44
CA PRO A 34 -5.45 8.41 4.99
C PRO A 34 -4.09 8.33 4.29
N THR A 35 -4.08 7.85 3.06
CA THR A 35 -2.91 7.91 2.18
C THR A 35 -2.44 9.35 2.04
N LYS A 36 -1.14 9.59 2.23
CA LYS A 36 -0.53 10.91 2.04
C LYS A 36 0.91 10.81 1.58
N ILE A 37 1.39 11.89 0.98
CA ILE A 37 2.81 12.16 0.74
C ILE A 37 3.10 13.52 1.38
N GLU A 38 4.14 13.60 2.20
CA GLU A 38 4.53 14.80 2.91
C GLU A 38 6.05 15.01 2.84
N GLU A 39 6.47 16.18 2.43
CA GLU A 39 7.88 16.56 2.33
C GLU A 39 8.28 17.36 3.57
N HIS A 40 9.33 16.91 4.24
CA HIS A 40 10.00 17.59 5.35
C HIS A 40 11.40 18.01 4.93
N ASP A 41 12.05 18.88 5.69
CA ASP A 41 13.39 19.40 5.37
C ASP A 41 14.45 18.29 5.20
N LYS A 42 14.34 17.19 5.97
CA LYS A 42 15.34 16.12 6.04
C LYS A 42 14.90 14.79 5.43
N TYR A 43 13.61 14.59 5.20
CA TYR A 43 13.04 13.34 4.74
C TYR A 43 11.68 13.55 4.07
N ILE A 44 11.25 12.54 3.32
CA ILE A 44 9.90 12.47 2.74
C ILE A 44 9.16 11.32 3.41
N VAL A 45 7.89 11.52 3.73
CA VAL A 45 6.99 10.51 4.30
C VAL A 45 5.94 10.13 3.28
N LEU A 46 5.77 8.83 3.06
CA LEU A 46 4.67 8.27 2.27
C LEU A 46 3.88 7.32 3.16
N ILE A 47 2.60 7.58 3.32
CA ILE A 47 1.64 6.65 3.95
C ILE A 47 0.76 6.11 2.85
N LEU A 48 0.86 4.82 2.61
CA LEU A 48 0.20 4.10 1.52
C LEU A 48 -0.66 2.98 2.08
N LYS A 49 -1.54 2.44 1.26
CA LYS A 49 -2.30 1.22 1.57
C LYS A 49 -1.95 0.16 0.53
N ILE A 50 -1.79 -1.06 0.96
CA ILE A 50 -1.74 -2.25 0.10
C ILE A 50 -2.99 -3.08 0.34
N PHE A 51 -3.36 -3.87 -0.64
CA PHE A 51 -4.60 -4.63 -0.65
C PHE A 51 -4.31 -6.11 -0.83
N TYR A 52 -5.13 -6.95 -0.21
CA TYR A 52 -5.05 -8.40 -0.34
C TYR A 52 -6.43 -9.03 -0.07
N PRO A 53 -6.71 -10.19 -0.68
CA PRO A 53 -7.97 -10.89 -0.45
C PRO A 53 -8.04 -11.41 0.99
N ASN A 54 -9.25 -11.52 1.54
CA ASN A 54 -9.48 -12.16 2.83
C ASN A 54 -9.44 -13.70 2.64
N GLU A 55 -8.31 -14.33 3.00
CA GLU A 55 -8.13 -15.79 2.89
C GLU A 55 -8.95 -16.58 3.92
N HIS A 56 -9.50 -15.94 4.95
CA HIS A 56 -10.24 -16.56 6.06
C HIS A 56 -11.76 -16.43 5.93
N LYS A 57 -12.26 -16.25 4.71
CA LYS A 57 -13.70 -16.17 4.49
C LYS A 57 -14.38 -17.54 4.64
N GLU A 58 -15.60 -17.56 5.20
CA GLU A 58 -16.49 -18.72 5.12
C GLU A 58 -17.03 -18.86 3.67
N GLU A 59 -17.39 -20.08 3.26
CA GLU A 59 -17.83 -20.39 1.87
C GLU A 59 -18.98 -19.52 1.33
N ASN A 60 -19.71 -18.82 2.23
CA ASN A 60 -20.84 -17.94 1.88
C ASN A 60 -20.53 -16.44 2.06
N GLU A 61 -19.31 -16.07 2.42
CA GLU A 61 -18.93 -14.67 2.54
C GLU A 61 -18.41 -14.13 1.20
N LEU A 62 -18.87 -12.92 0.86
CA LEU A 62 -18.39 -12.20 -0.31
C LEU A 62 -16.90 -11.90 -0.18
N ASP A 63 -16.20 -11.89 -1.31
CA ASP A 63 -14.79 -11.51 -1.37
C ASP A 63 -14.60 -10.12 -0.76
N GLU A 64 -14.01 -10.08 0.42
CA GLU A 64 -13.69 -8.85 1.10
C GLU A 64 -12.23 -8.48 0.84
N LEU A 65 -12.03 -7.25 0.35
CA LEU A 65 -10.70 -6.71 0.15
C LEU A 65 -10.22 -6.12 1.47
N LEU A 66 -9.17 -6.72 2.03
CA LEU A 66 -8.49 -6.20 3.20
C LEU A 66 -7.44 -5.18 2.79
N GLN A 67 -7.21 -4.17 3.63
CA GLN A 67 -6.15 -3.19 3.44
C GLN A 67 -5.18 -3.21 4.61
N GLN A 68 -3.93 -2.88 4.32
CA GLN A 68 -2.87 -2.74 5.31
C GLN A 68 -2.07 -1.47 5.06
N GLN A 69 -1.69 -0.78 6.12
CA GLN A 69 -0.87 0.41 6.02
C GLN A 69 0.60 0.05 5.78
N VAL A 70 1.20 0.79 4.86
CA VAL A 70 2.63 0.82 4.59
C VAL A 70 3.10 2.26 4.73
N CYS A 71 4.08 2.51 5.61
CA CYS A 71 4.72 3.81 5.71
C CYS A 71 6.17 3.69 5.23
N LEU A 72 6.56 4.58 4.32
CA LEU A 72 7.92 4.74 3.82
C LEU A 72 8.44 6.10 4.26
N ILE A 73 9.63 6.14 4.88
CA ILE A 73 10.32 7.39 5.21
C ILE A 73 11.67 7.36 4.52
N ILE A 74 11.91 8.35 3.67
CA ILE A 74 13.07 8.44 2.80
C ILE A 74 13.90 9.64 3.23
N GLY A 75 15.07 9.37 3.79
CA GLY A 75 16.11 10.37 4.03
C GLY A 75 17.20 10.29 2.98
N ASN A 76 18.24 11.12 3.13
CA ASN A 76 19.34 11.20 2.16
C ASN A 76 20.10 9.88 1.97
N ASN A 77 20.24 9.08 3.04
CA ASN A 77 21.04 7.86 3.06
C ASN A 77 20.34 6.67 3.72
N TYR A 78 19.05 6.76 3.95
CA TYR A 78 18.25 5.68 4.54
C TYR A 78 16.84 5.64 3.96
N VAL A 79 16.24 4.46 4.00
CA VAL A 79 14.80 4.23 3.79
C VAL A 79 14.29 3.40 4.94
N LEU A 80 13.31 3.91 5.67
CA LEU A 80 12.59 3.16 6.69
C LEU A 80 11.26 2.69 6.09
N THR A 81 10.94 1.42 6.33
CA THR A 81 9.65 0.82 5.95
C THR A 81 8.96 0.33 7.21
N PHE A 82 7.74 0.81 7.45
CA PHE A 82 6.88 0.34 8.53
C PHE A 82 5.68 -0.36 7.92
N LEU A 83 5.43 -1.59 8.34
CA LEU A 83 4.32 -2.42 7.91
C LEU A 83 3.41 -2.66 9.11
N GLU A 84 2.11 -2.42 8.97
CA GLU A 84 1.13 -2.57 10.05
C GLU A 84 1.15 -3.97 10.66
N LYS A 85 1.24 -4.99 9.81
CA LYS A 85 1.30 -6.40 10.18
C LYS A 85 2.54 -7.05 9.57
N GLU A 86 2.88 -8.22 10.08
CA GLU A 86 3.88 -9.07 9.46
C GLU A 86 3.38 -9.54 8.08
N THR A 87 4.20 -9.35 7.06
CA THR A 87 3.87 -9.66 5.67
C THR A 87 5.15 -9.86 4.86
N ASP A 88 5.06 -10.68 3.83
CA ASP A 88 6.11 -10.93 2.82
C ASP A 88 6.11 -9.92 1.67
N PHE A 89 5.24 -8.91 1.72
CA PHE A 89 4.99 -7.96 0.63
C PHE A 89 6.26 -7.36 0.01
N PHE A 90 7.30 -7.09 0.79
CA PHE A 90 8.58 -6.58 0.31
C PHE A 90 9.71 -7.62 0.35
N ASP A 91 9.42 -8.90 0.43
CA ASP A 91 10.46 -9.94 0.52
C ASP A 91 11.29 -10.03 -0.75
N ASP A 92 10.71 -9.81 -1.93
CA ASP A 92 11.44 -9.73 -3.18
C ASP A 92 12.43 -8.56 -3.18
N VAL A 93 12.03 -7.39 -2.67
CA VAL A 93 12.91 -6.23 -2.53
C VAL A 93 14.02 -6.51 -1.51
N SER A 94 13.68 -7.12 -0.38
CA SER A 94 14.64 -7.54 0.65
C SER A 94 15.65 -8.55 0.12
N SER A 95 15.20 -9.49 -0.68
CA SER A 95 16.04 -10.48 -1.35
C SER A 95 16.95 -9.83 -2.40
N ALA A 96 16.42 -8.91 -3.20
CA ALA A 96 17.20 -8.13 -4.16
C ALA A 96 18.29 -7.30 -3.47
N LEU A 97 17.99 -6.70 -2.31
CA LEU A 97 18.97 -5.98 -1.50
C LEU A 97 20.06 -6.90 -0.93
N ARG A 98 19.69 -8.09 -0.40
CA ARG A 98 20.65 -9.06 0.15
C ARG A 98 21.61 -9.56 -0.93
N ASN A 99 21.10 -9.84 -2.12
CA ASN A 99 21.85 -10.40 -3.25
C ASN A 99 22.45 -9.32 -4.17
N ASP A 100 22.30 -8.04 -3.84
CA ASP A 100 22.76 -6.89 -4.61
C ASP A 100 22.34 -6.93 -6.10
N VAL A 101 21.12 -7.40 -6.35
CA VAL A 101 20.55 -7.49 -7.69
C VAL A 101 20.53 -6.09 -8.34
N LEU A 102 20.98 -5.98 -9.58
CA LEU A 102 21.12 -4.71 -10.32
C LEU A 102 21.95 -3.64 -9.58
N LYS A 103 22.83 -4.06 -8.69
CA LYS A 103 23.66 -3.16 -7.86
C LYS A 103 22.81 -2.17 -7.04
N ILE A 104 21.68 -2.64 -6.54
CA ILE A 104 20.70 -1.82 -5.79
C ILE A 104 21.33 -1.12 -4.57
N ARG A 105 22.31 -1.78 -3.92
CA ARG A 105 23.00 -1.26 -2.73
C ARG A 105 23.97 -0.11 -3.05
N SER A 106 24.42 0.02 -4.29
CA SER A 106 25.32 1.09 -4.73
C SER A 106 24.58 2.28 -5.33
N ARG A 107 23.26 2.20 -5.42
CA ARG A 107 22.41 3.28 -5.92
C ARG A 107 21.92 4.16 -4.77
N GLN A 108 21.46 5.36 -5.11
CA GLN A 108 20.87 6.30 -4.14
C GLN A 108 19.52 5.81 -3.61
N THR A 109 19.05 6.42 -2.52
CA THR A 109 17.77 6.11 -1.87
C THR A 109 16.58 6.22 -2.82
N ASP A 110 16.62 7.13 -3.80
CA ASP A 110 15.58 7.32 -4.82
C ASP A 110 15.34 6.06 -5.65
N TYR A 111 16.42 5.32 -5.97
CA TYR A 111 16.28 4.07 -6.70
C TYR A 111 15.58 3.00 -5.85
N LEU A 112 15.95 2.88 -4.58
CA LEU A 112 15.27 1.95 -3.67
C LEU A 112 13.80 2.35 -3.47
N LEU A 113 13.53 3.64 -3.32
CA LEU A 113 12.16 4.15 -3.27
C LEU A 113 11.36 3.75 -4.51
N SER A 114 11.94 3.93 -5.71
CA SER A 114 11.25 3.57 -6.96
C SER A 114 10.93 2.07 -7.02
N VAL A 115 11.82 1.20 -6.51
CA VAL A 115 11.58 -0.24 -6.44
C VAL A 115 10.45 -0.58 -5.47
N LEU A 116 10.43 0.05 -4.28
CA LEU A 116 9.35 -0.14 -3.29
C LEU A 116 8.00 0.36 -3.84
N LEU A 117 7.99 1.52 -4.50
CA LEU A 117 6.77 2.06 -5.13
C LEU A 117 6.27 1.17 -6.27
N ASN A 118 7.18 0.58 -7.05
CA ASN A 118 6.78 -0.37 -8.09
C ASN A 118 6.06 -1.60 -7.50
N SER A 119 6.49 -2.11 -6.33
CA SER A 119 5.77 -3.18 -5.63
C SER A 119 4.35 -2.74 -5.22
N VAL A 120 4.20 -1.52 -4.68
CA VAL A 120 2.88 -0.97 -4.32
C VAL A 120 2.01 -0.77 -5.57
N MET A 121 2.56 -0.23 -6.64
CA MET A 121 1.83 -0.06 -7.91
C MET A 121 1.41 -1.40 -8.53
N GLY A 122 2.30 -2.41 -8.46
CA GLY A 122 1.97 -3.77 -8.87
C GLY A 122 0.79 -4.34 -8.09
N ASN A 123 0.75 -4.13 -6.78
CA ASN A 123 -0.38 -4.51 -5.94
C ASN A 123 -1.68 -3.81 -6.37
N TYR A 124 -1.64 -2.50 -6.65
CA TYR A 124 -2.83 -1.78 -7.13
C TYR A 124 -3.33 -2.31 -8.47
N ILE A 125 -2.42 -2.56 -9.42
CA ILE A 125 -2.78 -3.11 -10.74
C ILE A 125 -3.40 -4.50 -10.58
N SER A 126 -2.79 -5.39 -9.80
CA SER A 126 -3.32 -6.73 -9.55
C SER A 126 -4.70 -6.70 -8.90
N THR A 127 -4.90 -5.79 -7.93
CA THR A 127 -6.21 -5.65 -7.26
C THR A 127 -7.28 -5.11 -8.20
N ILE A 128 -6.93 -4.16 -9.08
CA ILE A 128 -7.86 -3.65 -10.10
C ILE A 128 -8.25 -4.77 -11.06
N SER A 129 -7.26 -5.54 -11.54
CA SER A 129 -7.54 -6.68 -12.44
C SER A 129 -8.48 -7.71 -11.78
N SER A 130 -8.27 -8.02 -10.49
CA SER A 130 -9.18 -8.95 -9.79
C SER A 130 -10.62 -8.41 -9.66
N ILE A 131 -10.79 -7.09 -9.52
CA ILE A 131 -12.14 -6.48 -9.53
C ILE A 131 -12.75 -6.53 -10.92
N ASP A 132 -11.95 -6.33 -11.96
CA ASP A 132 -12.37 -6.39 -13.36
C ASP A 132 -12.83 -7.82 -13.73
N ASP A 133 -12.00 -8.82 -13.41
CA ASP A 133 -12.32 -10.24 -13.61
C ASP A 133 -13.65 -10.60 -12.92
N ALA A 134 -13.85 -10.18 -11.67
CA ALA A 134 -15.08 -10.43 -10.93
C ALA A 134 -16.30 -9.70 -11.52
N LEU A 135 -16.12 -8.57 -12.19
CA LEU A 135 -17.19 -7.89 -12.93
C LEU A 135 -17.55 -8.66 -14.21
N GLU A 136 -16.58 -9.19 -14.94
CA GLU A 136 -16.79 -10.01 -16.12
C GLU A 136 -17.56 -11.29 -15.75
N ASP A 137 -17.19 -11.97 -14.67
CA ASP A 137 -17.89 -13.16 -14.16
C ASP A 137 -19.37 -12.83 -13.83
N LEU A 138 -19.63 -11.67 -13.22
CA LEU A 138 -20.99 -11.22 -12.93
C LEU A 138 -21.80 -10.90 -14.20
N GLU A 139 -21.18 -10.33 -15.22
CA GLU A 139 -21.84 -10.07 -16.51
C GLU A 139 -22.24 -11.38 -17.18
N GLU A 140 -21.39 -12.41 -17.15
CA GLU A 140 -21.71 -13.74 -17.67
C GLU A 140 -22.86 -14.39 -16.87
N GLU A 141 -22.84 -14.27 -15.55
CA GLU A 141 -23.89 -14.79 -14.67
C GLU A 141 -25.25 -14.12 -14.96
N LEU A 142 -25.27 -12.80 -15.15
CA LEU A 142 -26.47 -12.05 -15.54
C LEU A 142 -27.14 -12.54 -16.81
N LEU A 143 -26.35 -13.05 -17.76
CA LEU A 143 -26.87 -13.58 -19.04
C LEU A 143 -27.52 -14.96 -18.89
N THR A 144 -27.24 -15.68 -17.81
CA THR A 144 -27.63 -17.08 -17.61
C THR A 144 -28.73 -17.29 -16.56
N ILE A 145 -28.92 -16.36 -15.61
CA ILE A 145 -29.80 -16.53 -14.43
C ILE A 145 -31.07 -15.68 -14.53
N THR A 146 -32.19 -16.30 -14.09
CA THR A 146 -33.53 -15.67 -14.02
C THR A 146 -33.90 -15.04 -12.68
N SER A 147 -33.01 -15.11 -11.64
CA SER A 147 -33.25 -14.54 -10.31
C SER A 147 -32.05 -13.72 -9.83
N GLY A 148 -32.23 -12.40 -9.71
CA GLY A 148 -31.15 -11.43 -9.55
C GLY A 148 -30.81 -10.99 -8.11
N ASP A 149 -31.27 -11.68 -7.06
CA ASP A 149 -31.08 -11.19 -5.68
C ASP A 149 -29.61 -11.28 -5.21
N ASP A 150 -28.88 -12.34 -5.59
CA ASP A 150 -27.46 -12.52 -5.23
C ASP A 150 -26.52 -11.56 -6.00
N ILE A 151 -26.85 -11.26 -7.25
CA ILE A 151 -26.06 -10.37 -8.11
C ILE A 151 -26.00 -8.94 -7.54
N GLY A 152 -27.12 -8.45 -7.02
CA GLY A 152 -27.17 -7.13 -6.38
C GLY A 152 -26.22 -7.00 -5.18
N ILE A 153 -26.05 -8.06 -4.42
CA ILE A 153 -25.14 -8.12 -3.26
C ILE A 153 -23.68 -8.14 -3.74
N GLN A 154 -23.37 -8.92 -4.77
CA GLN A 154 -22.03 -9.02 -5.35
C GLN A 154 -21.59 -7.68 -5.97
N ILE A 155 -22.46 -7.00 -6.72
CA ILE A 155 -22.20 -5.65 -7.26
C ILE A 155 -21.90 -4.65 -6.13
N GLN A 156 -22.64 -4.71 -5.03
CA GLN A 156 -22.37 -3.83 -3.88
C GLN A 156 -21.01 -4.14 -3.21
N ALA A 157 -20.60 -5.41 -3.16
CA ALA A 157 -19.29 -5.79 -2.64
C ALA A 157 -18.17 -5.24 -3.51
N LEU A 158 -18.22 -5.43 -4.83
CA LEU A 158 -17.24 -4.89 -5.78
C LEU A 158 -17.19 -3.36 -5.75
N ARG A 159 -18.34 -2.70 -5.62
CA ARG A 159 -18.40 -1.25 -5.41
C ARG A 159 -17.67 -0.81 -4.15
N ARG A 160 -17.79 -1.55 -3.05
CA ARG A 160 -17.06 -1.25 -1.80
C ARG A 160 -15.56 -1.40 -2.01
N GLN A 161 -15.10 -2.47 -2.66
CA GLN A 161 -13.69 -2.70 -2.98
C GLN A 161 -13.12 -1.55 -3.84
N TYR A 162 -13.83 -1.19 -4.92
CA TYR A 162 -13.47 -0.05 -5.76
C TYR A 162 -13.35 1.25 -4.96
N MET A 163 -14.29 1.53 -4.05
CA MET A 163 -14.27 2.74 -3.22
C MET A 163 -13.11 2.75 -2.22
N LEU A 164 -12.70 1.60 -1.67
CA LEU A 164 -11.51 1.47 -0.83
C LEU A 164 -10.25 1.83 -1.63
N MET A 165 -10.07 1.25 -2.81
CA MET A 165 -8.96 1.56 -3.68
C MET A 165 -8.94 3.02 -4.10
N LYS A 166 -10.08 3.57 -4.50
CA LYS A 166 -10.20 4.97 -4.87
C LYS A 166 -9.75 5.91 -3.74
N LYS A 167 -10.15 5.63 -2.50
CA LYS A 167 -9.70 6.42 -1.33
C LYS A 167 -8.20 6.34 -1.10
N ALA A 168 -7.58 5.20 -1.38
CA ALA A 168 -6.13 5.03 -1.22
C ALA A 168 -5.32 5.72 -2.33
N ILE A 169 -5.81 5.72 -3.57
CA ILE A 169 -5.06 6.17 -4.74
C ILE A 169 -5.25 7.68 -5.01
N LEU A 170 -6.46 8.21 -4.84
CA LEU A 170 -6.76 9.62 -5.18
C LEU A 170 -5.84 10.64 -4.50
N PRO A 171 -5.50 10.51 -3.19
CA PRO A 171 -4.62 11.46 -2.54
C PRO A 171 -3.19 11.50 -3.11
N LEU A 172 -2.78 10.44 -3.84
CA LEU A 172 -1.45 10.37 -4.47
C LEU A 172 -1.35 11.17 -5.77
N LYS A 173 -2.48 11.58 -6.35
CA LYS A 173 -2.52 12.26 -7.64
C LYS A 173 -1.87 13.65 -7.59
N GLU A 174 -2.10 14.42 -6.54
CA GLU A 174 -1.60 15.79 -6.43
C GLU A 174 -0.09 15.86 -6.18
N PRO A 175 0.49 15.13 -5.18
CA PRO A 175 1.92 15.16 -4.93
C PRO A 175 2.77 14.68 -6.10
N VAL A 176 2.30 13.67 -6.86
CA VAL A 176 3.00 13.17 -8.05
C VAL A 176 3.10 14.24 -9.14
N SER A 177 2.10 15.10 -9.29
CA SER A 177 2.12 16.20 -10.25
C SER A 177 3.16 17.27 -9.90
N TYR A 178 3.42 17.53 -8.60
CA TYR A 178 4.40 18.53 -8.16
C TYR A 178 5.85 18.03 -8.26
N THR A 179 6.11 16.73 -8.07
CA THR A 179 7.47 16.17 -8.21
C THR A 179 7.95 16.19 -9.65
N HIS A 180 7.08 16.02 -10.64
CA HIS A 180 7.43 16.15 -12.06
C HIS A 180 7.77 17.56 -12.50
N LEU A 181 7.27 18.61 -11.82
CA LEU A 181 7.54 20.01 -12.15
C LEU A 181 8.89 20.53 -11.60
N ARG A 182 9.48 19.86 -10.60
CA ARG A 182 10.80 20.21 -10.03
C ARG A 182 11.99 19.48 -10.67
N ALA A 183 11.75 18.51 -11.55
CA ALA A 183 12.80 17.73 -12.22
C ALA A 183 13.29 18.36 -13.56
N HIS A 184 13.00 19.66 -13.79
CA HIS A 184 13.46 20.44 -14.95
C HIS A 184 14.15 21.73 -14.53
#